data_d9d0e6617577dc099ce726c426cea866
#
_entry.id   d9d0e6617577dc099ce726c426cea866
#
_cell.length_a   1.000
_cell.length_b   1.000
_cell.length_c   1.000
_cell.angle_alpha   90.00
_cell.angle_beta   90.00
_cell.angle_gamma   90.00
#
_symmetry.space_group_name_H-M   'P 1'
#
loop_
_entity.id
_entity.type
_entity.pdbx_description
1 polymer ?
#
loop_
_entity_poly.entity_id
_entity_poly.type
_entity_poly.pdbx_seq_one_letter_code
_entity_poly.pdbx_strand_id
1 'polypeptide(L)'
;AKNTFIKYHKSKNVNNFDLKNIDIVKSGEESIIHIYQLNPTGFIMVSLEDKSVPVLAYGFESNFKLKNMPTNLTYIMNLYKSEINQLRLSNTERSYDVEEQWNDILSNQDNNGTSTRDVSPLLDAEFDQSGAWNNALTVFGFYGPVGCVAVSMSQIMHYWEYPEQGAGSNYYNENDYGILEIDFSTAFYDYDNMAATYATSASQQLLYHTGIAVNMDYDNSGS
;
A
#
# COMPACT_ATOMS: atom_id res chain seq x y z
N ALA A 1 -16.04 -10.97 -10.66
CA ALA A 1 -16.56 -9.69 -10.17
C ALA A 1 -17.62 -9.88 -9.07
N LYS A 2 -18.72 -10.63 -9.31
CA LYS A 2 -19.78 -10.83 -8.30
C LYS A 2 -19.23 -11.46 -7.02
N ASN A 3 -18.49 -12.56 -7.12
CA ASN A 3 -17.90 -13.25 -5.96
C ASN A 3 -16.87 -12.38 -5.25
N THR A 4 -16.08 -11.62 -5.99
CA THR A 4 -15.15 -10.63 -5.44
C THR A 4 -15.89 -9.55 -4.67
N PHE A 5 -16.99 -9.02 -5.23
CA PHE A 5 -17.81 -8.02 -4.56
C PHE A 5 -18.35 -8.56 -3.23
N ILE A 6 -18.92 -9.77 -3.22
CA ILE A 6 -19.44 -10.41 -2.01
C ILE A 6 -18.32 -10.59 -0.96
N LYS A 7 -17.13 -11.04 -1.39
CA LYS A 7 -15.98 -11.28 -0.50
C LYS A 7 -15.46 -10.02 0.19
N TYR A 8 -15.36 -8.90 -0.55
CA TYR A 8 -14.68 -7.71 -0.06
C TYR A 8 -15.60 -6.56 0.36
N HIS A 9 -16.87 -6.60 0.00
CA HIS A 9 -17.83 -5.60 0.42
C HIS A 9 -18.40 -5.94 1.80
N LYS A 10 -17.98 -5.24 2.83
CA LYS A 10 -18.33 -5.52 4.25
C LYS A 10 -19.79 -5.20 4.64
N SER A 11 -20.61 -4.64 3.77
CA SER A 11 -22.00 -4.32 4.07
C SER A 11 -22.88 -5.56 4.06
N LYS A 12 -23.47 -5.90 5.19
CA LYS A 12 -24.30 -7.09 5.42
C LYS A 12 -25.61 -7.16 4.59
N ASN A 13 -25.91 -6.15 3.78
CA ASN A 13 -27.16 -6.02 3.02
C ASN A 13 -26.96 -5.90 1.51
N VAL A 14 -25.86 -6.35 0.94
CA VAL A 14 -25.63 -6.23 -0.49
C VAL A 14 -26.11 -7.49 -1.21
N ASN A 15 -27.43 -7.63 -1.34
CA ASN A 15 -28.01 -8.59 -2.28
C ASN A 15 -27.98 -8.11 -3.74
N ASN A 16 -27.54 -6.89 -4.01
CA ASN A 16 -27.57 -6.28 -5.34
C ASN A 16 -26.13 -5.95 -5.81
N PHE A 17 -25.45 -6.97 -6.34
CA PHE A 17 -24.37 -6.72 -7.27
C PHE A 17 -24.99 -6.20 -8.57
N ASP A 18 -24.77 -4.93 -8.89
CA ASP A 18 -25.23 -4.31 -10.11
C ASP A 18 -24.02 -3.81 -10.91
N LEU A 19 -23.88 -4.37 -12.11
CA LEU A 19 -22.78 -4.06 -13.02
C LEU A 19 -23.20 -2.93 -13.96
N LYS A 20 -22.46 -1.82 -13.92
CA LYS A 20 -22.69 -0.67 -14.79
C LYS A 20 -22.12 -0.89 -16.19
N ASN A 21 -20.85 -1.20 -16.28
CA ASN A 21 -20.11 -1.48 -17.52
C ASN A 21 -18.78 -2.18 -17.21
N ILE A 22 -18.11 -2.64 -18.24
CA ILE A 22 -16.77 -3.22 -18.17
C ILE A 22 -15.85 -2.38 -19.06
N ASP A 23 -14.78 -1.84 -18.46
CA ASP A 23 -13.69 -1.23 -19.19
C ASP A 23 -12.59 -2.27 -19.42
N ILE A 24 -11.96 -2.26 -20.58
CA ILE A 24 -10.96 -3.24 -20.98
C ILE A 24 -9.62 -2.55 -21.13
N VAL A 25 -8.61 -3.09 -20.43
CA VAL A 25 -7.22 -2.69 -20.60
C VAL A 25 -6.53 -3.69 -21.53
N LYS A 26 -5.89 -3.17 -22.56
CA LYS A 26 -5.20 -3.97 -23.57
C LYS A 26 -3.68 -3.78 -23.52
N SER A 27 -2.97 -4.82 -23.99
CA SER A 27 -1.58 -4.78 -24.38
C SER A 27 -1.49 -5.21 -25.83
N GLY A 28 -1.20 -4.28 -26.74
CA GLY A 28 -1.43 -4.51 -28.18
C GLY A 28 -2.92 -4.79 -28.47
N GLU A 29 -3.20 -5.88 -29.16
CA GLU A 29 -4.57 -6.31 -29.47
C GLU A 29 -5.21 -7.16 -28.37
N GLU A 30 -4.41 -7.67 -27.41
CA GLU A 30 -4.88 -8.59 -26.39
C GLU A 30 -5.43 -7.87 -25.18
N SER A 31 -6.57 -8.31 -24.69
CA SER A 31 -7.12 -7.89 -23.41
C SER A 31 -6.33 -8.54 -22.26
N ILE A 32 -5.95 -7.75 -21.27
CA ILE A 32 -5.12 -8.20 -20.15
C ILE A 32 -5.76 -7.94 -18.79
N ILE A 33 -6.63 -6.94 -18.68
CA ILE A 33 -7.34 -6.62 -17.44
C ILE A 33 -8.77 -6.21 -17.79
N HIS A 34 -9.74 -6.71 -17.03
CA HIS A 34 -11.10 -6.21 -17.02
C HIS A 34 -11.34 -5.36 -15.75
N ILE A 35 -11.92 -4.18 -15.95
CA ILE A 35 -12.36 -3.31 -14.87
C ILE A 35 -13.88 -3.28 -14.86
N TYR A 36 -14.47 -3.97 -13.91
CA TYR A 36 -15.89 -4.01 -13.69
C TYR A 36 -16.32 -2.78 -12.91
N GLN A 37 -17.04 -1.86 -13.56
CA GLN A 37 -17.60 -0.68 -12.90
C GLN A 37 -18.93 -1.05 -12.23
N LEU A 38 -19.11 -0.67 -10.99
CA LEU A 38 -20.29 -1.01 -10.20
C LEU A 38 -21.29 0.14 -10.13
N ASN A 39 -22.53 -0.17 -9.88
CA ASN A 39 -23.62 0.79 -9.68
C ASN A 39 -24.10 0.74 -8.22
N PRO A 40 -24.30 1.88 -7.53
CA PRO A 40 -24.16 3.24 -8.03
C PRO A 40 -22.70 3.69 -8.15
N THR A 41 -21.76 3.07 -7.44
CA THR A 41 -20.35 3.42 -7.42
C THR A 41 -19.49 2.23 -7.06
N GLY A 42 -18.23 2.24 -7.46
CA GLY A 42 -17.25 1.21 -7.18
C GLY A 42 -16.67 0.57 -8.42
N PHE A 43 -15.59 -0.17 -8.23
CA PHE A 43 -14.94 -0.96 -9.28
C PHE A 43 -14.27 -2.22 -8.73
N ILE A 44 -14.08 -3.19 -9.60
CA ILE A 44 -13.25 -4.36 -9.35
C ILE A 44 -12.38 -4.59 -10.59
N MET A 45 -11.07 -4.65 -10.40
CA MET A 45 -10.09 -4.89 -11.45
C MET A 45 -9.64 -6.33 -11.41
N VAL A 46 -9.79 -7.05 -12.51
CA VAL A 46 -9.52 -8.49 -12.60
C VAL A 46 -8.50 -8.76 -13.69
N SER A 47 -7.48 -9.53 -13.37
CA SER A 47 -6.51 -10.03 -14.35
C SER A 47 -7.16 -11.01 -15.31
N LEU A 48 -6.74 -11.00 -16.58
CA LEU A 48 -7.07 -12.01 -17.58
C LEU A 48 -5.92 -13.01 -17.80
N GLU A 49 -4.96 -13.02 -16.88
CA GLU A 49 -3.87 -13.97 -16.84
C GLU A 49 -4.00 -14.85 -15.60
N ASP A 50 -4.08 -16.15 -15.81
CA ASP A 50 -4.32 -17.11 -14.74
C ASP A 50 -3.10 -17.40 -13.85
N LYS A 51 -1.91 -17.01 -14.29
CA LYS A 51 -0.67 -17.03 -13.49
C LYS A 51 -0.53 -15.80 -12.58
N SER A 52 -1.36 -14.78 -12.79
CA SER A 52 -1.44 -13.59 -11.94
C SER A 52 -2.53 -13.76 -10.89
N VAL A 53 -2.44 -13.00 -9.81
CA VAL A 53 -3.55 -12.90 -8.84
C VAL A 53 -4.82 -12.42 -9.54
N PRO A 54 -6.00 -13.01 -9.23
CA PRO A 54 -7.23 -12.71 -9.96
C PRO A 54 -7.72 -11.28 -9.76
N VAL A 55 -7.61 -10.73 -8.54
CA VAL A 55 -8.08 -9.37 -8.21
C VAL A 55 -6.89 -8.47 -8.00
N LEU A 56 -6.69 -7.53 -8.94
CA LEU A 56 -5.57 -6.58 -8.90
C LEU A 56 -5.88 -5.37 -8.01
N ALA A 57 -7.12 -4.92 -8.03
CA ALA A 57 -7.58 -3.80 -7.21
C ALA A 57 -9.10 -3.78 -7.10
N TYR A 58 -9.62 -3.14 -6.06
CA TYR A 58 -11.04 -2.85 -5.91
C TYR A 58 -11.25 -1.58 -5.08
N GLY A 59 -12.40 -0.97 -5.25
CA GLY A 59 -12.85 0.16 -4.44
C GLY A 59 -14.36 0.30 -4.56
N PHE A 60 -15.02 0.72 -3.48
CA PHE A 60 -16.48 0.81 -3.41
C PHE A 60 -16.99 2.24 -3.20
N GLU A 61 -16.09 3.20 -3.06
CA GLU A 61 -16.42 4.61 -2.82
C GLU A 61 -16.38 5.47 -4.08
N SER A 62 -15.70 5.00 -5.14
CA SER A 62 -15.58 5.71 -6.42
C SER A 62 -15.46 4.75 -7.58
N ASN A 63 -15.84 5.21 -8.79
CA ASN A 63 -15.59 4.48 -10.03
C ASN A 63 -14.17 4.70 -10.53
N PHE A 64 -13.59 3.69 -11.17
CA PHE A 64 -12.27 3.80 -11.77
C PHE A 64 -12.32 4.59 -13.09
N LYS A 65 -11.36 5.47 -13.32
CA LYS A 65 -11.27 6.27 -14.55
C LYS A 65 -10.00 5.94 -15.31
N LEU A 66 -10.11 5.30 -16.47
CA LEU A 66 -8.96 5.02 -17.34
C LEU A 66 -8.40 6.26 -18.05
N LYS A 67 -9.21 7.32 -18.20
CA LYS A 67 -8.79 8.57 -18.85
C LYS A 67 -8.32 9.57 -17.81
N ASN A 68 -7.25 10.29 -18.13
CA ASN A 68 -6.69 11.34 -17.27
C ASN A 68 -6.29 10.81 -15.88
N MET A 69 -5.68 9.63 -15.84
CA MET A 69 -5.16 9.07 -14.60
C MET A 69 -4.02 9.93 -14.05
N PRO A 70 -3.94 10.12 -12.73
CA PRO A 70 -2.75 10.67 -12.09
C PRO A 70 -1.49 9.88 -12.43
N THR A 71 -0.34 10.52 -12.38
CA THR A 71 0.95 9.92 -12.78
C THR A 71 1.27 8.64 -12.00
N ASN A 72 1.04 8.65 -10.68
CA ASN A 72 1.23 7.48 -9.81
C ASN A 72 0.31 6.31 -10.20
N LEU A 73 -0.95 6.57 -10.50
CA LEU A 73 -1.89 5.53 -10.94
C LEU A 73 -1.52 5.00 -12.33
N THR A 74 -1.09 5.86 -13.24
CA THR A 74 -0.57 5.47 -14.56
C THR A 74 0.66 4.54 -14.39
N TYR A 75 1.55 4.84 -13.46
CA TYR A 75 2.71 4.00 -13.15
C TYR A 75 2.27 2.60 -12.67
N ILE A 76 1.36 2.50 -11.71
CA ILE A 76 0.82 1.22 -11.21
C ILE A 76 0.16 0.41 -12.34
N MET A 77 -0.64 1.07 -13.18
CA MET A 77 -1.27 0.39 -14.33
C MET A 77 -0.24 -0.14 -15.33
N ASN A 78 0.87 0.56 -15.52
CA ASN A 78 1.96 0.09 -16.36
C ASN A 78 2.73 -1.08 -15.72
N LEU A 79 2.90 -1.10 -14.40
CA LEU A 79 3.45 -2.25 -13.68
C LEU A 79 2.57 -3.50 -13.89
N TYR A 80 1.27 -3.41 -13.67
CA TYR A 80 0.35 -4.54 -13.92
C TYR A 80 0.44 -5.05 -15.36
N LYS A 81 0.49 -4.13 -16.34
CA LYS A 81 0.66 -4.53 -17.76
C LYS A 81 1.98 -5.26 -17.98
N SER A 82 3.06 -4.76 -17.43
CA SER A 82 4.39 -5.36 -17.56
C SER A 82 4.45 -6.75 -16.94
N GLU A 83 3.94 -6.89 -15.72
CA GLU A 83 3.89 -8.16 -14.99
C GLU A 83 3.06 -9.21 -15.73
N ILE A 84 1.83 -8.87 -16.15
CA ILE A 84 0.95 -9.78 -16.86
C ILE A 84 1.61 -10.24 -18.17
N ASN A 85 2.24 -9.31 -18.92
CA ASN A 85 2.93 -9.69 -20.16
C ASN A 85 4.14 -10.61 -19.89
N GLN A 86 4.90 -10.36 -18.82
CA GLN A 86 6.01 -11.24 -18.43
C GLN A 86 5.52 -12.64 -18.03
N LEU A 87 4.43 -12.73 -17.26
CA LEU A 87 3.82 -14.01 -16.88
C LEU A 87 3.34 -14.81 -18.09
N ARG A 88 2.74 -14.15 -19.08
CA ARG A 88 2.31 -14.78 -20.34
C ARG A 88 3.48 -15.38 -21.13
N LEU A 89 4.59 -14.67 -21.18
CA LEU A 89 5.79 -15.10 -21.90
C LEU A 89 6.61 -16.12 -21.09
N SER A 90 6.40 -16.22 -19.79
CA SER A 90 7.13 -17.14 -18.94
C SER A 90 6.61 -18.57 -19.07
N ASN A 91 7.52 -19.54 -18.93
CA ASN A 91 7.16 -20.96 -18.77
C ASN A 91 6.91 -21.33 -17.30
N THR A 92 6.79 -20.35 -16.41
CA THR A 92 6.49 -20.57 -14.99
C THR A 92 5.08 -21.10 -14.82
N GLU A 93 4.92 -22.10 -13.99
CA GLU A 93 3.60 -22.58 -13.59
C GLU A 93 2.96 -21.59 -12.61
N ARG A 94 1.64 -21.67 -12.48
CA ARG A 94 0.88 -20.91 -11.48
C ARG A 94 1.34 -21.32 -10.08
N SER A 95 1.61 -20.36 -9.21
CA SER A 95 1.91 -20.64 -7.81
C SER A 95 0.66 -21.18 -7.08
N TYR A 96 0.89 -21.97 -6.04
CA TYR A 96 -0.19 -22.51 -5.21
C TYR A 96 -1.12 -21.42 -4.66
N ASP A 97 -0.55 -20.30 -4.18
CA ASP A 97 -1.33 -19.18 -3.63
C ASP A 97 -2.21 -18.50 -4.67
N VAL A 98 -1.73 -18.38 -5.91
CA VAL A 98 -2.51 -17.83 -7.03
C VAL A 98 -3.62 -18.80 -7.43
N GLU A 99 -3.34 -20.10 -7.49
CA GLU A 99 -4.33 -21.12 -7.79
C GLU A 99 -5.46 -21.13 -6.75
N GLU A 100 -5.12 -21.05 -5.47
CA GLU A 100 -6.09 -20.98 -4.39
C GLU A 100 -6.98 -19.74 -4.51
N GLN A 101 -6.41 -18.57 -4.81
CA GLN A 101 -7.17 -17.33 -5.01
C GLN A 101 -8.15 -17.42 -6.20
N TRP A 102 -7.74 -18.04 -7.31
CA TRP A 102 -8.62 -18.28 -8.44
C TRP A 102 -9.75 -19.26 -8.08
N ASN A 103 -9.44 -20.34 -7.40
CA ASN A 103 -10.42 -21.32 -6.95
C ASN A 103 -11.46 -20.69 -6.01
N ASP A 104 -11.02 -19.84 -5.09
CA ASP A 104 -11.91 -19.11 -4.17
C ASP A 104 -12.92 -18.21 -4.92
N ILE A 105 -12.50 -17.59 -6.02
CA ILE A 105 -13.35 -16.67 -6.77
C ILE A 105 -14.25 -17.44 -7.75
N LEU A 106 -13.78 -18.56 -8.30
CA LEU A 106 -14.52 -19.36 -9.27
C LEU A 106 -15.48 -20.33 -8.63
N SER A 107 -15.20 -20.80 -7.42
CA SER A 107 -16.10 -21.65 -6.69
C SER A 107 -17.37 -20.88 -6.33
N ASN A 108 -18.50 -21.27 -6.93
CA ASN A 108 -19.84 -20.76 -6.58
C ASN A 108 -20.33 -21.24 -5.20
N GLN A 109 -19.42 -21.64 -4.33
CA GLN A 109 -19.84 -22.04 -2.98
C GLN A 109 -20.18 -20.74 -2.23
N ASP A 110 -21.48 -20.59 -1.94
CA ASP A 110 -21.95 -19.88 -0.75
C ASP A 110 -21.34 -20.58 0.48
N ASN A 111 -20.04 -20.52 0.59
CA ASN A 111 -19.34 -20.92 1.79
C ASN A 111 -19.71 -19.87 2.86
N ASN A 112 -20.84 -20.12 3.53
CA ASN A 112 -21.11 -19.67 4.89
C ASN A 112 -20.06 -20.20 5.89
N GLY A 113 -19.01 -20.81 5.40
CA GLY A 113 -17.81 -21.22 6.10
C GLY A 113 -16.72 -20.21 5.81
N THR A 114 -16.57 -19.27 6.67
CA THR A 114 -15.41 -18.48 7.01
C THR A 114 -14.05 -19.15 6.66
N SER A 115 -13.68 -19.14 5.39
CA SER A 115 -12.27 -19.08 5.05
C SER A 115 -11.96 -17.61 4.74
N THR A 116 -12.24 -16.75 5.69
CA THR A 116 -11.49 -15.55 5.84
C THR A 116 -10.12 -16.00 6.30
N ARG A 117 -9.15 -16.10 5.40
CA ARG A 117 -7.80 -15.74 5.78
C ARG A 117 -7.88 -14.23 6.08
N ASP A 118 -8.53 -13.93 7.17
CA ASP A 118 -8.43 -12.65 7.82
C ASP A 118 -7.03 -12.68 8.43
N VAL A 119 -6.04 -12.28 7.65
CA VAL A 119 -4.71 -12.04 8.19
C VAL A 119 -4.92 -10.87 9.13
N SER A 120 -4.88 -11.15 10.41
CA SER A 120 -4.84 -10.10 11.41
C SER A 120 -3.76 -9.10 11.02
N PRO A 121 -3.98 -7.79 11.19
CA PRO A 121 -2.95 -6.81 10.92
C PRO A 121 -1.63 -7.26 11.55
N LEU A 122 -0.58 -7.38 10.75
CA LEU A 122 0.74 -7.76 11.25
C LEU A 122 1.34 -6.63 12.07
N LEU A 123 1.05 -5.38 11.68
CA LEU A 123 1.52 -4.18 12.36
C LEU A 123 0.51 -3.80 13.44
N ASP A 124 0.96 -3.68 14.65
CA ASP A 124 0.24 -3.16 15.81
C ASP A 124 0.56 -1.68 16.09
N ALA A 125 1.62 -1.16 15.44
CA ALA A 125 2.04 0.22 15.57
C ALA A 125 1.05 1.16 14.87
N GLU A 126 0.51 2.10 15.64
CA GLU A 126 -0.39 3.17 15.17
C GLU A 126 0.37 4.49 14.93
N PHE A 127 1.63 4.39 14.48
CA PHE A 127 2.41 5.59 14.13
C PHE A 127 1.68 6.38 13.06
N ASP A 128 1.61 7.68 13.24
CA ASP A 128 0.97 8.58 12.29
C ASP A 128 1.78 9.87 12.06
N GLN A 129 1.23 10.78 11.29
CA GLN A 129 1.83 12.08 10.99
C GLN A 129 1.05 13.22 11.61
N SER A 130 0.55 13.03 12.83
CA SER A 130 -0.20 14.03 13.59
C SER A 130 0.31 14.18 15.02
N GLY A 131 -0.05 15.28 15.67
CA GLY A 131 0.19 15.50 17.09
C GLY A 131 1.65 15.31 17.51
N ALA A 132 1.86 14.53 18.57
CA ALA A 132 3.17 14.32 19.16
C ALA A 132 4.15 13.55 18.26
N TRP A 133 3.68 12.79 17.26
CA TRP A 133 4.54 12.12 16.28
C TRP A 133 5.39 13.11 15.49
N ASN A 134 4.82 14.27 15.16
CA ASN A 134 5.50 15.33 14.41
C ASN A 134 6.57 16.06 15.21
N ASN A 135 6.63 15.89 16.52
CA ASN A 135 7.69 16.51 17.35
C ASN A 135 9.09 16.04 16.97
N ALA A 136 9.20 14.91 16.26
CA ALA A 136 10.46 14.44 15.68
C ALA A 136 11.19 15.51 14.86
N LEU A 137 10.44 16.37 14.19
CA LEU A 137 10.94 17.34 13.21
C LEU A 137 11.29 18.71 13.82
N THR A 138 10.93 18.92 15.08
CA THR A 138 11.20 20.18 15.78
C THR A 138 12.69 20.50 15.94
N VAL A 139 13.55 19.47 15.80
CA VAL A 139 15.01 19.60 15.87
C VAL A 139 15.59 20.56 14.81
N PHE A 140 14.91 20.69 13.66
CA PHE A 140 15.28 21.67 12.62
C PHE A 140 14.23 22.76 12.39
N GLY A 141 13.27 22.89 13.29
CA GLY A 141 12.29 23.98 13.29
C GLY A 141 11.05 23.74 12.45
N PHE A 142 10.83 22.51 11.94
CA PHE A 142 9.61 22.15 11.24
C PHE A 142 8.55 21.64 12.21
N TYR A 143 7.30 22.08 12.02
CA TYR A 143 6.15 21.72 12.86
C TYR A 143 5.01 21.09 12.08
N GLY A 144 5.32 20.51 10.94
CA GLY A 144 4.38 19.83 10.04
C GLY A 144 4.49 18.31 10.11
N PRO A 145 3.82 17.61 9.18
CA PRO A 145 3.78 16.16 9.13
C PRO A 145 5.16 15.51 8.94
N VAL A 146 5.41 14.41 9.65
CA VAL A 146 6.64 13.61 9.45
C VAL A 146 6.71 12.90 8.11
N GLY A 147 5.58 12.83 7.38
CA GLY A 147 5.47 12.21 6.06
C GLY A 147 5.07 10.74 6.09
N CYS A 148 4.18 10.38 5.15
CA CYS A 148 3.58 9.04 5.10
C CYS A 148 4.62 7.94 4.81
N VAL A 149 5.66 8.23 4.04
CA VAL A 149 6.75 7.27 3.75
C VAL A 149 7.57 7.00 5.01
N ALA A 150 7.92 8.04 5.78
CA ALA A 150 8.61 7.89 7.06
C ALA A 150 7.79 7.06 8.05
N VAL A 151 6.48 7.33 8.15
CA VAL A 151 5.55 6.56 9.00
C VAL A 151 5.54 5.09 8.59
N SER A 152 5.31 4.80 7.32
CA SER A 152 5.23 3.42 6.83
C SER A 152 6.54 2.64 7.04
N MET A 153 7.68 3.27 6.77
CA MET A 153 8.99 2.68 6.99
C MET A 153 9.24 2.42 8.48
N SER A 154 8.91 3.38 9.33
CA SER A 154 9.08 3.25 10.78
C SER A 154 8.21 2.15 11.38
N GLN A 155 6.96 1.99 10.91
CA GLN A 155 6.09 0.89 11.34
C GLN A 155 6.66 -0.48 10.97
N ILE A 156 7.22 -0.61 9.77
CA ILE A 156 7.86 -1.86 9.34
C ILE A 156 9.10 -2.15 10.17
N MET A 157 9.95 -1.14 10.43
CA MET A 157 11.13 -1.29 11.27
C MET A 157 10.76 -1.65 12.71
N HIS A 158 9.72 -1.02 13.27
CA HIS A 158 9.18 -1.35 14.59
C HIS A 158 8.69 -2.80 14.69
N TYR A 159 7.96 -3.28 13.67
CA TYR A 159 7.46 -4.66 13.66
C TYR A 159 8.58 -5.71 13.65
N TRP A 160 9.67 -5.45 12.91
CA TRP A 160 10.80 -6.37 12.84
C TRP A 160 11.86 -6.11 13.91
N GLU A 161 11.73 -5.02 14.68
CA GLU A 161 12.75 -4.54 15.64
C GLU A 161 14.15 -4.51 15.01
N TYR A 162 14.22 -4.04 13.75
CA TYR A 162 15.42 -4.09 12.93
C TYR A 162 15.57 -2.85 12.03
N PRO A 163 16.81 -2.35 11.86
CA PRO A 163 18.03 -2.73 12.58
C PRO A 163 18.07 -2.14 13.99
N GLU A 164 18.76 -2.78 14.93
CA GLU A 164 19.02 -2.21 16.27
C GLU A 164 19.96 -1.01 16.20
N GLN A 165 20.93 -1.05 15.26
CA GLN A 165 21.83 0.04 14.95
C GLN A 165 21.76 0.39 13.48
N GLY A 166 21.68 1.68 13.18
CA GLY A 166 21.74 2.18 11.81
C GLY A 166 23.12 1.98 11.17
N ALA A 167 23.19 2.16 9.85
CA ALA A 167 24.43 2.04 9.10
C ALA A 167 24.53 3.14 8.03
N GLY A 168 25.74 3.66 7.83
CA GLY A 168 26.03 4.70 6.87
C GLY A 168 25.48 6.06 7.28
N SER A 169 25.41 6.97 6.32
CA SER A 169 24.91 8.34 6.53
C SER A 169 24.14 8.81 5.32
N ASN A 170 23.27 9.76 5.52
CA ASN A 170 22.62 10.49 4.44
C ASN A 170 22.63 12.00 4.73
N TYR A 171 22.75 12.78 3.66
CA TYR A 171 22.52 14.22 3.70
C TYR A 171 21.88 14.68 2.40
N TYR A 172 21.03 15.69 2.47
CA TYR A 172 20.46 16.34 1.32
C TYR A 172 20.13 17.80 1.65
N ASN A 173 20.00 18.63 0.61
CA ASN A 173 19.57 20.02 0.77
C ASN A 173 18.05 20.06 0.58
N GLU A 174 17.34 20.22 1.68
CA GLU A 174 15.91 20.46 1.68
C GLU A 174 15.64 21.92 1.35
N ASN A 175 14.58 22.23 0.57
CA ASN A 175 14.37 23.54 -0.01
C ASN A 175 14.14 24.65 1.01
N ASP A 176 13.40 24.36 2.08
CA ASP A 176 12.96 25.33 3.09
C ASP A 176 13.82 25.30 4.36
N TYR A 177 14.42 24.14 4.67
CA TYR A 177 15.14 23.90 5.93
C TYR A 177 16.65 23.72 5.75
N GLY A 178 17.16 23.76 4.50
CA GLY A 178 18.57 23.64 4.20
C GLY A 178 19.11 22.24 4.30
N ILE A 179 20.36 22.08 4.73
CA ILE A 179 21.00 20.76 4.80
C ILE A 179 20.44 19.98 5.98
N LEU A 180 19.84 18.84 5.68
CA LEU A 180 19.41 17.83 6.65
C LEU A 180 20.35 16.63 6.52
N GLU A 181 20.94 16.21 7.63
CA GLU A 181 21.94 15.14 7.64
C GLU A 181 21.86 14.26 8.88
N ILE A 182 22.16 12.99 8.71
CA ILE A 182 22.31 12.01 9.82
C ILE A 182 23.41 11.03 9.49
N ASP A 183 24.27 10.75 10.48
CA ASP A 183 25.11 9.56 10.52
C ASP A 183 24.37 8.45 11.27
N PHE A 184 23.73 7.55 10.54
CA PHE A 184 22.96 6.45 11.09
C PHE A 184 23.86 5.46 11.86
N SER A 185 25.16 5.39 11.57
CA SER A 185 26.07 4.47 12.25
C SER A 185 26.21 4.76 13.75
N THR A 186 25.86 5.98 14.16
CA THR A 186 25.85 6.40 15.57
C THR A 186 24.49 6.22 16.26
N ALA A 187 23.46 5.84 15.50
CA ALA A 187 22.10 5.72 15.99
C ALA A 187 21.77 4.30 16.45
N PHE A 188 21.25 4.21 17.67
CA PHE A 188 20.63 2.99 18.20
C PHE A 188 19.12 3.22 18.30
N TYR A 189 18.34 2.23 17.87
CA TYR A 189 16.88 2.26 17.89
C TYR A 189 16.37 1.42 19.06
N ASP A 190 15.81 2.08 20.05
CA ASP A 190 15.30 1.48 21.28
C ASP A 190 13.84 1.07 21.09
N TYR A 191 13.62 -0.07 20.41
CA TYR A 191 12.28 -0.58 20.08
C TYR A 191 11.44 -0.89 21.30
N ASP A 192 12.05 -1.34 22.42
CA ASP A 192 11.36 -1.61 23.68
C ASP A 192 10.67 -0.36 24.27
N ASN A 193 11.21 0.82 23.97
CA ASN A 193 10.67 2.11 24.40
C ASN A 193 9.85 2.84 23.31
N MET A 194 9.53 2.17 22.20
CA MET A 194 8.61 2.67 21.18
C MET A 194 7.20 2.14 21.42
N ALA A 195 6.36 2.91 22.11
CA ALA A 195 4.98 2.50 22.30
C ALA A 195 4.23 2.46 20.96
N ALA A 196 3.43 1.41 20.74
CA ALA A 196 2.68 1.22 19.51
C ALA A 196 1.61 2.31 19.26
N THR A 197 1.00 2.85 20.31
CA THR A 197 -0.20 3.71 20.23
C THR A 197 0.01 5.18 20.59
N TYR A 198 1.20 5.56 21.02
CA TYR A 198 1.55 6.96 21.32
C TYR A 198 3.03 7.25 21.06
N ALA A 199 3.31 8.49 20.71
CA ALA A 199 4.65 8.92 20.37
C ALA A 199 5.55 8.97 21.63
N THR A 200 6.72 8.35 21.52
CA THR A 200 7.82 8.43 22.50
C THR A 200 9.03 9.12 21.86
N SER A 201 10.04 9.49 22.64
CA SER A 201 11.27 10.02 22.06
C SER A 201 11.99 9.01 21.18
N ALA A 202 11.88 7.71 21.49
CA ALA A 202 12.45 6.63 20.67
C ALA A 202 11.74 6.53 19.30
N SER A 203 10.40 6.53 19.26
CA SER A 203 9.65 6.51 18.01
C SER A 203 9.80 7.79 17.20
N GLN A 204 9.91 8.94 17.85
CA GLN A 204 10.22 10.22 17.20
C GLN A 204 11.60 10.22 16.53
N GLN A 205 12.62 9.65 17.21
CA GLN A 205 13.94 9.48 16.59
C GLN A 205 13.85 8.61 15.33
N LEU A 206 13.14 7.49 15.39
CA LEU A 206 12.97 6.60 14.25
C LEU A 206 12.28 7.32 13.06
N LEU A 207 11.18 8.04 13.32
CA LEU A 207 10.45 8.82 12.33
C LEU A 207 11.32 9.90 11.68
N TYR A 208 12.13 10.61 12.46
CA TYR A 208 13.07 11.59 11.93
C TYR A 208 14.13 10.94 11.03
N HIS A 209 14.75 9.85 11.50
CA HIS A 209 15.79 9.16 10.76
C HIS A 209 15.26 8.55 9.44
N THR A 210 14.08 7.95 9.46
CA THR A 210 13.48 7.39 8.24
C THR A 210 13.11 8.48 7.23
N GLY A 211 12.64 9.64 7.67
CA GLY A 211 12.39 10.77 6.78
C GLY A 211 13.67 11.29 6.11
N ILE A 212 14.75 11.43 6.87
CA ILE A 212 16.05 11.82 6.29
C ILE A 212 16.58 10.74 5.33
N ALA A 213 16.42 9.46 5.66
CA ALA A 213 16.89 8.36 4.82
C ALA A 213 16.27 8.34 3.42
N VAL A 214 15.06 8.88 3.25
CA VAL A 214 14.33 8.93 1.98
C VAL A 214 14.34 10.31 1.31
N ASN A 215 15.14 11.26 1.82
CA ASN A 215 15.20 12.64 1.34
C ASN A 215 13.81 13.30 1.33
N MET A 216 13.10 13.25 2.44
CA MET A 216 11.76 13.77 2.56
C MET A 216 11.72 15.27 2.22
N ASP A 217 10.77 15.67 1.37
CA ASP A 217 10.47 17.07 1.06
C ASP A 217 9.38 17.54 2.04
N TYR A 218 9.79 18.30 3.05
CA TYR A 218 8.92 18.66 4.17
C TYR A 218 8.07 19.88 3.84
N ASP A 219 6.77 19.70 3.68
CA ASP A 219 5.78 20.74 3.41
C ASP A 219 4.57 20.58 4.35
N ASN A 220 3.91 21.69 4.67
CA ASN A 220 2.68 21.69 5.47
C ASN A 220 1.48 21.06 4.77
N SER A 221 1.52 20.87 3.46
CA SER A 221 0.48 20.25 2.64
C SER A 221 0.65 18.75 2.45
N GLY A 222 1.73 18.18 2.90
CA GLY A 222 2.14 16.79 2.76
C GLY A 222 3.54 16.66 2.20
N SER A 223 4.23 15.65 2.63
CA SER A 223 5.61 15.35 2.24
C SER A 223 5.66 14.06 1.43
#